data_24dc29f3173f3c7d71f69a8969985564
#
_entry.id   24dc29f3173f3c7d71f69a8969985564
#
_cell.length_a   1.000
_cell.length_b   1.000
_cell.length_c   1.000
_cell.angle_alpha   90.00
_cell.angle_beta   90.00
_cell.angle_gamma   90.00
#
_symmetry.space_group_name_H-M   'P 1'
#
loop_
_entity.id
_entity.type
_entity.pdbx_description
1 polymer ?
#
loop_
_entity_poly.entity_id
_entity_poly.type
_entity_poly.pdbx_seq_one_letter_code
_entity_poly.pdbx_strand_id
1 'polypeptide(L)'
;MTRPTGIICPLLTPFETDGTIARDLWTSHAKWVLDQGAHYLSPFGTTGEALSVGMAARMEALDWLIEAGIPADRLMPGTGLTALPDTLTLSRHAVSAGCAGIMVLPSFFYGAVGDAGQARYFSELIDGIGDARTRIILYSIPQNSGVPVSPALTARLYAAYPDAVVAYKDSSGDWSNTQAVIGAAPAVSVFPGSESFLSQGLIAGGAGCISATVNLNAAAIRAVYDGMTGGRDMTAEDAAIKDFRAKVQKAGLIGGMKALMAVTSGDPRWLSLAPPHLNATMAEGEALQVELGAAAAHLVRS
;
A
#
# COMPACT_ATOMS: atom_id res chain seq x y z
N MET A 1 -17.43 -14.51 -0.11
CA MET A 1 -17.05 -13.07 -0.15
C MET A 1 -16.18 -12.83 -1.36
N THR A 2 -16.37 -11.69 -2.03
CA THR A 2 -15.53 -11.31 -3.19
C THR A 2 -14.13 -10.95 -2.72
N ARG A 3 -13.11 -11.41 -3.45
CA ARG A 3 -11.70 -11.05 -3.21
C ARG A 3 -11.46 -9.61 -3.61
N PRO A 4 -10.50 -8.91 -2.97
CA PRO A 4 -10.22 -7.51 -3.30
C PRO A 4 -9.71 -7.39 -4.73
N THR A 5 -10.19 -6.35 -5.43
CA THR A 5 -9.73 -5.95 -6.76
C THR A 5 -9.64 -4.43 -6.83
N GLY A 6 -8.96 -3.91 -7.84
CA GLY A 6 -8.90 -2.47 -8.10
C GLY A 6 -7.58 -1.81 -7.72
N ILE A 7 -7.62 -0.50 -7.52
CA ILE A 7 -6.46 0.28 -7.11
C ILE A 7 -6.49 0.56 -5.62
N ILE A 8 -5.39 0.29 -4.93
CA ILE A 8 -5.25 0.43 -3.48
C ILE A 8 -4.14 1.46 -3.20
N CYS A 9 -4.44 2.44 -2.36
CA CYS A 9 -3.49 3.46 -1.97
C CYS A 9 -2.74 3.05 -0.68
N PRO A 10 -1.43 2.79 -0.73
CA PRO A 10 -0.61 2.75 0.48
C PRO A 10 -0.46 4.18 0.99
N LEU A 11 -1.33 4.57 1.92
CA LEU A 11 -1.56 5.94 2.35
C LEU A 11 -0.29 6.57 2.94
N LEU A 12 0.06 7.79 2.50
CA LEU A 12 1.09 8.62 3.11
C LEU A 12 0.69 9.02 4.53
N THR A 13 1.67 9.19 5.42
CA THR A 13 1.45 9.66 6.79
C THR A 13 2.11 11.03 6.99
N PRO A 14 1.34 12.14 7.10
CA PRO A 14 1.88 13.43 7.48
C PRO A 14 2.17 13.47 8.98
N PHE A 15 3.21 14.19 9.36
CA PHE A 15 3.62 14.34 10.76
C PHE A 15 3.64 15.81 11.18
N GLU A 16 3.28 16.04 12.44
CA GLU A 16 3.54 17.28 13.14
C GLU A 16 5.05 17.46 13.40
N THR A 17 5.45 18.64 13.81
CA THR A 17 6.86 18.96 14.10
C THR A 17 7.45 18.16 15.27
N ASP A 18 6.60 17.64 16.16
CA ASP A 18 6.99 16.77 17.28
C ASP A 18 7.05 15.29 16.91
N GLY A 19 6.77 14.95 15.63
CA GLY A 19 6.80 13.59 15.11
C GLY A 19 5.50 12.81 15.32
N THR A 20 4.46 13.39 15.91
CA THR A 20 3.13 12.78 15.98
C THR A 20 2.43 12.85 14.62
N ILE A 21 1.44 11.98 14.39
CA ILE A 21 0.68 12.00 13.14
C ILE A 21 -0.24 13.24 13.12
N ALA A 22 -0.18 14.03 12.05
CA ALA A 22 -1.06 15.18 11.81
C ALA A 22 -2.47 14.68 11.44
N ARG A 23 -3.32 14.47 12.45
CA ARG A 23 -4.63 13.80 12.33
C ARG A 23 -5.54 14.46 11.29
N ASP A 24 -5.70 15.77 11.35
CA ASP A 24 -6.57 16.54 10.45
C ASP A 24 -6.12 16.38 8.99
N LEU A 25 -4.84 16.56 8.76
CA LEU A 25 -4.23 16.47 7.43
C LEU A 25 -4.30 15.04 6.88
N TRP A 26 -4.06 14.05 7.73
CA TRP A 26 -4.09 12.64 7.35
C TRP A 26 -5.50 12.16 6.99
N THR A 27 -6.49 12.49 7.82
CA THR A 27 -7.89 12.11 7.55
C THR A 27 -8.47 12.82 6.33
N SER A 28 -8.11 14.09 6.14
CA SER A 28 -8.49 14.86 4.94
C SER A 28 -7.88 14.24 3.68
N HIS A 29 -6.58 13.89 3.70
CA HIS A 29 -5.92 13.23 2.59
C HIS A 29 -6.54 11.87 2.26
N ALA A 30 -6.84 11.06 3.27
CA ALA A 30 -7.49 9.77 3.10
C ALA A 30 -8.84 9.86 2.39
N LYS A 31 -9.67 10.82 2.78
CA LYS A 31 -10.96 11.10 2.11
C LYS A 31 -10.74 11.50 0.66
N TRP A 32 -9.83 12.46 0.43
CA TRP A 32 -9.54 12.94 -0.92
C TRP A 32 -9.08 11.79 -1.84
N VAL A 33 -8.20 10.90 -1.39
CA VAL A 33 -7.74 9.76 -2.18
C VAL A 33 -8.90 8.84 -2.56
N LEU A 34 -9.84 8.59 -1.65
CA LEU A 34 -11.05 7.80 -1.94
C LEU A 34 -11.96 8.51 -2.94
N ASP A 35 -12.15 9.83 -2.80
CA ASP A 35 -12.94 10.66 -3.71
C ASP A 35 -12.33 10.71 -5.12
N GLN A 36 -10.99 10.63 -5.21
CA GLN A 36 -10.26 10.49 -6.48
C GLN A 36 -10.36 9.08 -7.09
N GLY A 37 -11.04 8.15 -6.44
CA GLY A 37 -11.39 6.85 -7.01
C GLY A 37 -10.55 5.66 -6.56
N ALA A 38 -9.69 5.79 -5.54
CA ALA A 38 -9.08 4.63 -4.92
C ALA A 38 -10.16 3.68 -4.37
N HIS A 39 -10.00 2.37 -4.58
CA HIS A 39 -10.94 1.38 -4.06
C HIS A 39 -10.74 1.15 -2.58
N TYR A 40 -9.49 1.12 -2.13
CA TYR A 40 -9.12 0.90 -0.74
C TYR A 40 -7.93 1.79 -0.35
N LEU A 41 -7.80 2.03 0.95
CA LEU A 41 -6.62 2.63 1.56
C LEU A 41 -5.86 1.56 2.36
N SER A 42 -4.55 1.56 2.23
CA SER A 42 -3.66 0.71 3.01
C SER A 42 -2.71 1.60 3.85
N PRO A 43 -3.19 2.13 4.99
CA PRO A 43 -2.34 2.88 5.91
C PRO A 43 -1.27 1.97 6.52
N PHE A 44 -0.16 2.56 6.97
CA PHE A 44 0.92 1.85 7.63
C PHE A 44 1.59 0.75 6.77
N GLY A 45 1.71 0.99 5.47
CA GLY A 45 2.67 0.31 4.60
C GLY A 45 4.03 1.03 4.58
N THR A 46 4.94 0.61 3.71
CA THR A 46 6.25 1.25 3.51
C THR A 46 6.09 2.74 3.15
N THR A 47 5.17 3.07 2.25
CA THR A 47 4.86 4.44 1.83
C THR A 47 4.36 5.30 2.99
N GLY A 48 3.64 4.71 3.94
CA GLY A 48 3.15 5.38 5.15
C GLY A 48 4.14 5.34 6.31
N GLU A 49 5.42 5.04 6.07
CA GLU A 49 6.50 5.05 7.06
C GLU A 49 6.20 4.19 8.30
N ALA A 50 5.50 3.06 8.11
CA ALA A 50 4.93 2.23 9.16
C ALA A 50 5.93 1.81 10.25
N LEU A 51 7.18 1.45 9.86
CA LEU A 51 8.18 0.95 10.78
C LEU A 51 8.83 2.07 11.64
N SER A 52 8.51 3.32 11.34
CA SER A 52 8.90 4.48 12.14
C SER A 52 7.77 4.98 13.06
N VAL A 53 6.58 4.34 13.02
CA VAL A 53 5.41 4.70 13.84
C VAL A 53 5.15 3.62 14.87
N GLY A 54 5.06 4.00 16.15
CA GLY A 54 4.78 3.07 17.26
C GLY A 54 3.41 2.40 17.16
N MET A 55 3.28 1.18 17.70
CA MET A 55 2.05 0.38 17.60
C MET A 55 0.82 1.10 18.14
N ALA A 56 0.93 1.75 19.30
CA ALA A 56 -0.20 2.47 19.90
C ALA A 56 -0.70 3.58 18.99
N ALA A 57 0.21 4.39 18.43
CA ALA A 57 -0.13 5.46 17.49
C ALA A 57 -0.76 4.91 16.20
N ARG A 58 -0.31 3.73 15.72
CA ARG A 58 -0.90 3.09 14.52
C ARG A 58 -2.33 2.62 14.78
N MET A 59 -2.62 2.06 15.94
CA MET A 59 -3.98 1.64 16.32
C MET A 59 -4.89 2.87 16.47
N GLU A 60 -4.48 3.85 17.25
CA GLU A 60 -5.22 5.09 17.45
C GLU A 60 -5.50 5.84 16.12
N ALA A 61 -4.51 5.94 15.26
CA ALA A 61 -4.70 6.59 13.98
C ALA A 61 -5.62 5.79 13.04
N LEU A 62 -5.63 4.47 13.08
CA LEU A 62 -6.62 3.66 12.35
C LEU A 62 -8.05 3.99 12.81
N ASP A 63 -8.24 4.15 14.12
CA ASP A 63 -9.52 4.53 14.70
C ASP A 63 -9.95 5.94 14.24
N TRP A 64 -9.01 6.90 14.13
CA TRP A 64 -9.29 8.24 13.58
C TRP A 64 -9.83 8.22 12.15
N LEU A 65 -9.37 7.32 11.29
CA LEU A 65 -9.93 7.19 9.94
C LEU A 65 -11.39 6.77 9.99
N ILE A 66 -11.72 5.81 10.85
CA ILE A 66 -13.08 5.31 11.00
C ILE A 66 -13.97 6.39 11.64
N GLU A 67 -13.51 7.06 12.69
CA GLU A 67 -14.20 8.20 13.33
C GLU A 67 -14.43 9.36 12.35
N ALA A 68 -13.49 9.57 11.41
CA ALA A 68 -13.66 10.55 10.37
C ALA A 68 -14.70 10.16 9.29
N GLY A 69 -15.32 8.98 9.40
CA GLY A 69 -16.36 8.48 8.51
C GLY A 69 -15.84 7.67 7.31
N ILE A 70 -14.58 7.24 7.33
CA ILE A 70 -14.08 6.30 6.32
C ILE A 70 -14.59 4.90 6.67
N PRO A 71 -15.30 4.20 5.77
CA PRO A 71 -15.79 2.86 6.05
C PRO A 71 -14.63 1.89 6.34
N ALA A 72 -14.70 1.14 7.43
CA ALA A 72 -13.66 0.20 7.81
C ALA A 72 -13.38 -0.86 6.73
N ASP A 73 -14.42 -1.28 6.00
CA ASP A 73 -14.33 -2.20 4.87
C ASP A 73 -13.65 -1.61 3.61
N ARG A 74 -13.21 -0.36 3.67
CA ARG A 74 -12.33 0.29 2.68
C ARG A 74 -10.87 0.39 3.16
N LEU A 75 -10.56 -0.13 4.36
CA LEU A 75 -9.22 -0.06 4.97
C LEU A 75 -8.52 -1.43 4.94
N MET A 76 -7.25 -1.43 4.59
CA MET A 76 -6.36 -2.59 4.55
C MET A 76 -5.01 -2.23 5.19
N PRO A 77 -4.95 -1.97 6.52
CA PRO A 77 -3.74 -1.50 7.17
C PRO A 77 -2.60 -2.50 7.12
N GLY A 78 -1.38 -2.00 7.05
CA GLY A 78 -0.18 -2.79 7.27
C GLY A 78 -0.02 -3.11 8.75
N THR A 79 0.12 -4.40 9.10
CA THR A 79 0.25 -4.86 10.48
C THR A 79 1.50 -5.68 10.74
N GLY A 80 2.24 -6.08 9.66
CA GLY A 80 3.42 -6.94 9.75
C GLY A 80 4.58 -6.30 10.50
N LEU A 81 5.07 -6.98 11.52
CA LEU A 81 6.27 -6.68 12.29
C LEU A 81 7.10 -7.96 12.44
N THR A 82 8.33 -7.84 12.92
CA THR A 82 9.21 -9.00 13.16
C THR A 82 8.71 -9.86 14.33
N ALA A 83 8.25 -9.21 15.41
CA ALA A 83 7.71 -9.90 16.57
C ALA A 83 6.24 -10.31 16.32
N LEU A 84 5.97 -11.62 16.40
CA LEU A 84 4.62 -12.16 16.22
C LEU A 84 3.58 -11.58 17.21
N PRO A 85 3.88 -11.39 18.50
CA PRO A 85 2.91 -10.78 19.44
C PRO A 85 2.46 -9.38 19.04
N ASP A 86 3.38 -8.57 18.49
CA ASP A 86 3.09 -7.21 18.04
C ASP A 86 2.25 -7.22 16.77
N THR A 87 2.59 -8.11 15.81
CA THR A 87 1.79 -8.34 14.61
C THR A 87 0.37 -8.81 14.97
N LEU A 88 0.24 -9.71 15.94
CA LEU A 88 -1.06 -10.18 16.46
C LEU A 88 -1.88 -9.04 17.05
N THR A 89 -1.26 -8.18 17.85
CA THR A 89 -1.93 -7.02 18.46
C THR A 89 -2.51 -6.09 17.40
N LEU A 90 -1.70 -5.64 16.45
CA LEU A 90 -2.15 -4.78 15.35
C LEU A 90 -3.21 -5.46 14.47
N SER A 91 -3.02 -6.75 14.18
CA SER A 91 -3.92 -7.51 13.32
C SER A 91 -5.29 -7.72 13.94
N ARG A 92 -5.34 -8.07 15.22
CA ARG A 92 -6.60 -8.21 15.97
C ARG A 92 -7.35 -6.90 16.05
N HIS A 93 -6.64 -5.78 16.30
CA HIS A 93 -7.25 -4.45 16.30
C HIS A 93 -7.93 -4.16 14.95
N ALA A 94 -7.22 -4.30 13.84
CA ALA A 94 -7.76 -4.04 12.51
C ALA A 94 -8.94 -4.97 12.13
N VAL A 95 -8.84 -6.26 12.44
CA VAL A 95 -9.92 -7.23 12.17
C VAL A 95 -11.15 -6.92 13.03
N SER A 96 -10.96 -6.57 14.31
CA SER A 96 -12.05 -6.18 15.21
C SER A 96 -12.74 -4.90 14.77
N ALA A 97 -11.99 -3.94 14.23
CA ALA A 97 -12.52 -2.71 13.66
C ALA A 97 -13.32 -2.92 12.35
N GLY A 98 -13.28 -4.13 11.77
CA GLY A 98 -14.00 -4.46 10.54
C GLY A 98 -13.27 -4.09 9.25
N CYS A 99 -11.94 -3.94 9.29
CA CYS A 99 -11.15 -3.67 8.10
C CYS A 99 -11.33 -4.76 7.04
N ALA A 100 -11.27 -4.37 5.74
CA ALA A 100 -11.42 -5.29 4.61
C ALA A 100 -10.34 -6.37 4.56
N GLY A 101 -9.18 -6.10 5.14
CA GLY A 101 -8.05 -7.02 5.25
C GLY A 101 -6.88 -6.37 5.98
N ILE A 102 -5.82 -7.13 6.16
CA ILE A 102 -4.56 -6.69 6.76
C ILE A 102 -3.41 -7.02 5.82
N MET A 103 -2.50 -6.08 5.60
CA MET A 103 -1.31 -6.28 4.78
C MET A 103 -0.13 -6.66 5.69
N VAL A 104 0.42 -7.86 5.48
CA VAL A 104 1.41 -8.44 6.39
C VAL A 104 2.71 -8.74 5.67
N LEU A 105 3.80 -8.11 6.15
CA LEU A 105 5.17 -8.47 5.80
C LEU A 105 5.53 -9.86 6.36
N PRO A 106 6.41 -10.64 5.70
CA PRO A 106 7.03 -11.78 6.34
C PRO A 106 7.81 -11.31 7.58
N SER A 107 8.09 -12.21 8.53
CA SER A 107 9.02 -11.89 9.62
C SER A 107 10.38 -11.57 9.01
N PHE A 108 10.72 -10.30 8.98
CA PHE A 108 11.96 -9.79 8.40
C PHE A 108 13.11 -9.82 9.41
N PHE A 109 14.33 -9.41 9.01
CA PHE A 109 15.56 -9.48 9.80
C PHE A 109 16.17 -10.89 9.91
N TYR A 110 15.36 -11.91 10.19
CA TYR A 110 15.83 -13.31 10.26
C TYR A 110 15.71 -14.00 8.90
N GLY A 111 16.39 -13.48 7.87
CA GLY A 111 16.24 -13.93 6.48
C GLY A 111 16.61 -15.40 6.20
N ALA A 112 17.43 -16.02 7.06
CA ALA A 112 17.89 -17.39 6.87
C ALA A 112 16.85 -18.49 7.19
N VAL A 113 15.66 -18.13 7.70
CA VAL A 113 14.64 -19.13 8.12
C VAL A 113 13.92 -19.81 6.94
N GLY A 114 14.01 -19.27 5.74
CA GLY A 114 13.37 -19.78 4.54
C GLY A 114 11.85 -19.89 4.60
N ASP A 115 11.24 -20.50 3.57
CA ASP A 115 9.78 -20.62 3.45
C ASP A 115 9.14 -21.43 4.59
N ALA A 116 9.85 -22.41 5.18
CA ALA A 116 9.32 -23.20 6.28
C ALA A 116 9.09 -22.35 7.54
N GLY A 117 10.06 -21.49 7.89
CA GLY A 117 9.94 -20.58 9.02
C GLY A 117 8.88 -19.49 8.77
N GLN A 118 8.83 -18.96 7.56
CA GLN A 118 7.80 -17.98 7.19
C GLN A 118 6.40 -18.59 7.17
N ALA A 119 6.24 -19.83 6.68
CA ALA A 119 4.96 -20.52 6.75
C ALA A 119 4.49 -20.70 8.19
N ARG A 120 5.39 -21.06 9.11
CA ARG A 120 5.09 -21.13 10.54
C ARG A 120 4.63 -19.78 11.09
N TYR A 121 5.34 -18.69 10.79
CA TYR A 121 4.97 -17.34 11.23
C TYR A 121 3.56 -16.95 10.79
N PHE A 122 3.24 -17.11 9.50
CA PHE A 122 1.91 -16.78 8.97
C PHE A 122 0.82 -17.71 9.54
N SER A 123 1.10 -19.01 9.71
CA SER A 123 0.14 -19.94 10.31
C SER A 123 -0.18 -19.57 11.76
N GLU A 124 0.85 -19.34 12.59
CA GLU A 124 0.67 -18.91 13.98
C GLU A 124 -0.03 -17.53 14.10
N LEU A 125 0.18 -16.64 13.10
CA LEU A 125 -0.55 -15.37 13.03
C LEU A 125 -2.03 -15.60 12.76
N ILE A 126 -2.38 -16.37 11.73
CA ILE A 126 -3.78 -16.63 11.35
C ILE A 126 -4.52 -17.34 12.48
N ASP A 127 -3.94 -18.42 13.01
CA ASP A 127 -4.51 -19.18 14.10
C ASP A 127 -4.64 -18.32 15.37
N GLY A 128 -3.62 -17.50 15.65
CA GLY A 128 -3.59 -16.59 16.80
C GLY A 128 -4.60 -15.45 16.71
N ILE A 129 -4.92 -14.92 15.51
CA ILE A 129 -6.00 -13.93 15.37
C ILE A 129 -7.33 -14.58 15.78
N GLY A 130 -7.61 -15.81 15.32
CA GLY A 130 -8.75 -16.62 15.74
C GLY A 130 -10.11 -16.05 15.32
N ASP A 131 -10.17 -15.23 14.28
CA ASP A 131 -11.41 -14.62 13.76
C ASP A 131 -11.65 -15.03 12.30
N ALA A 132 -12.82 -15.59 11.99
CA ALA A 132 -13.19 -16.03 10.65
C ALA A 132 -13.26 -14.88 9.62
N ARG A 133 -13.28 -13.62 10.07
CA ARG A 133 -13.22 -12.42 9.22
C ARG A 133 -11.79 -12.07 8.79
N THR A 134 -10.77 -12.77 9.28
CA THR A 134 -9.37 -12.51 8.93
C THR A 134 -9.15 -12.60 7.42
N ARG A 135 -8.59 -11.54 6.83
CA ARG A 135 -8.23 -11.45 5.41
C ARG A 135 -6.82 -10.91 5.30
N ILE A 136 -5.87 -11.73 4.84
CA ILE A 136 -4.45 -11.38 4.75
C ILE A 136 -4.08 -11.08 3.31
N ILE A 137 -3.43 -9.95 3.13
CA ILE A 137 -2.67 -9.60 1.94
C ILE A 137 -1.19 -9.91 2.27
N LEU A 138 -0.64 -10.96 1.70
CA LEU A 138 0.78 -11.28 1.83
C LEU A 138 1.59 -10.17 1.13
N TYR A 139 2.58 -9.61 1.82
CA TYR A 139 3.35 -8.49 1.28
C TYR A 139 4.82 -8.86 1.06
N SER A 140 5.23 -8.92 -0.21
CA SER A 140 6.61 -9.16 -0.62
C SER A 140 7.29 -7.86 -1.05
N ILE A 141 8.35 -7.48 -0.36
CA ILE A 141 9.24 -6.36 -0.66
C ILE A 141 10.69 -6.72 -0.27
N PRO A 142 11.29 -7.70 -0.96
CA PRO A 142 12.55 -8.31 -0.53
C PRO A 142 13.72 -7.33 -0.45
N GLN A 143 13.75 -6.28 -1.27
CA GLN A 143 14.80 -5.25 -1.23
C GLN A 143 14.79 -4.44 0.08
N ASN A 144 13.67 -4.38 0.81
CA ASN A 144 13.56 -3.71 2.11
C ASN A 144 13.55 -4.73 3.27
N SER A 145 12.78 -5.80 3.14
CA SER A 145 12.62 -6.79 4.21
C SER A 145 13.78 -7.79 4.30
N GLY A 146 14.56 -7.96 3.22
CA GLY A 146 15.55 -9.02 3.10
C GLY A 146 14.94 -10.42 2.96
N VAL A 147 13.61 -10.53 2.96
CA VAL A 147 12.87 -11.81 2.94
C VAL A 147 11.78 -11.75 1.87
N PRO A 148 11.85 -12.58 0.82
CA PRO A 148 10.76 -12.71 -0.15
C PRO A 148 9.60 -13.53 0.43
N VAL A 149 8.41 -13.30 -0.08
CA VAL A 149 7.29 -14.26 0.01
C VAL A 149 7.23 -14.98 -1.33
N SER A 150 7.73 -16.21 -1.37
CA SER A 150 7.87 -16.97 -2.61
C SER A 150 6.51 -17.40 -3.21
N PRO A 151 6.43 -17.68 -4.52
CA PRO A 151 5.24 -18.31 -5.12
C PRO A 151 4.84 -19.62 -4.44
N ALA A 152 5.83 -20.46 -4.07
CA ALA A 152 5.58 -21.72 -3.37
C ALA A 152 5.01 -21.51 -1.97
N LEU A 153 5.56 -20.55 -1.20
CA LEU A 153 5.03 -20.15 0.10
C LEU A 153 3.59 -19.64 -0.02
N THR A 154 3.31 -18.78 -1.02
CA THR A 154 1.98 -18.25 -1.27
C THR A 154 0.97 -19.37 -1.54
N ALA A 155 1.30 -20.30 -2.44
CA ALA A 155 0.45 -21.44 -2.76
C ALA A 155 0.20 -22.35 -1.53
N ARG A 156 1.24 -22.61 -0.74
CA ARG A 156 1.15 -23.39 0.50
C ARG A 156 0.23 -22.74 1.53
N LEU A 157 0.39 -21.43 1.77
CA LEU A 157 -0.42 -20.68 2.73
C LEU A 157 -1.88 -20.61 2.26
N TYR A 158 -2.10 -20.38 0.97
CA TYR A 158 -3.45 -20.39 0.41
C TYR A 158 -4.11 -21.77 0.55
N ALA A 159 -3.39 -22.86 0.28
CA ALA A 159 -3.95 -24.22 0.43
C ALA A 159 -4.34 -24.53 1.88
N ALA A 160 -3.58 -24.03 2.86
CA ALA A 160 -3.88 -24.22 4.28
C ALA A 160 -4.98 -23.30 4.81
N TYR A 161 -5.08 -22.06 4.30
CA TYR A 161 -5.97 -21.01 4.78
C TYR A 161 -6.71 -20.30 3.63
N PRO A 162 -7.53 -20.98 2.84
CA PRO A 162 -8.11 -20.43 1.60
C PRO A 162 -9.05 -19.23 1.83
N ASP A 163 -9.64 -19.13 3.02
CA ASP A 163 -10.52 -18.03 3.40
C ASP A 163 -9.77 -16.84 3.99
N ALA A 164 -8.59 -17.07 4.58
CA ALA A 164 -7.79 -16.03 5.21
C ALA A 164 -6.76 -15.42 4.24
N VAL A 165 -6.09 -16.20 3.41
CA VAL A 165 -5.08 -15.70 2.44
C VAL A 165 -5.78 -15.27 1.16
N VAL A 166 -6.14 -14.00 1.07
CA VAL A 166 -7.01 -13.50 -0.02
C VAL A 166 -6.25 -12.76 -1.11
N ALA A 167 -5.09 -12.19 -0.79
CA ALA A 167 -4.34 -11.38 -1.73
C ALA A 167 -2.81 -11.44 -1.51
N TYR A 168 -2.09 -10.98 -2.51
CA TYR A 168 -0.65 -10.84 -2.51
C TYR A 168 -0.26 -9.51 -3.14
N LYS A 169 0.61 -8.74 -2.46
CA LYS A 169 1.25 -7.54 -2.98
C LYS A 169 2.69 -7.83 -3.35
N ASP A 170 3.04 -7.65 -4.61
CA ASP A 170 4.40 -7.79 -5.10
C ASP A 170 5.07 -6.42 -5.31
N SER A 171 5.96 -6.09 -4.42
CA SER A 171 6.83 -4.90 -4.54
C SER A 171 8.28 -5.25 -4.86
N SER A 172 8.56 -6.46 -5.33
CA SER A 172 9.93 -6.88 -5.73
C SER A 172 10.48 -6.04 -6.89
N GLY A 173 9.59 -5.52 -7.75
CA GLY A 173 9.98 -4.88 -9.01
C GLY A 173 10.35 -5.89 -10.11
N ASP A 174 10.25 -7.18 -9.84
CA ASP A 174 10.51 -8.26 -10.79
C ASP A 174 9.19 -8.82 -11.33
N TRP A 175 8.91 -8.54 -12.59
CA TRP A 175 7.70 -9.03 -13.25
C TRP A 175 7.62 -10.57 -13.26
N SER A 176 8.74 -11.26 -13.38
CA SER A 176 8.76 -12.72 -13.42
C SER A 176 8.24 -13.32 -12.10
N ASN A 177 8.52 -12.69 -10.96
CA ASN A 177 7.97 -13.07 -9.66
C ASN A 177 6.46 -12.84 -9.60
N THR A 178 5.98 -11.67 -10.03
CA THR A 178 4.52 -11.38 -10.09
C THR A 178 3.79 -12.44 -10.92
N GLN A 179 4.30 -12.75 -12.10
CA GLN A 179 3.73 -13.75 -13.00
C GLN A 179 3.76 -15.15 -12.39
N ALA A 180 4.86 -15.53 -11.72
CA ALA A 180 4.97 -16.81 -11.04
C ALA A 180 3.96 -16.96 -9.89
N VAL A 181 3.69 -15.91 -9.13
CA VAL A 181 2.67 -15.91 -8.07
C VAL A 181 1.27 -16.06 -8.65
N ILE A 182 0.94 -15.33 -9.71
CA ILE A 182 -0.36 -15.48 -10.42
C ILE A 182 -0.57 -16.93 -10.86
N GLY A 183 0.47 -17.57 -11.42
CA GLY A 183 0.40 -18.97 -11.84
C GLY A 183 0.32 -19.98 -10.70
N ALA A 184 1.05 -19.75 -9.61
CA ALA A 184 1.11 -20.66 -8.47
C ALA A 184 -0.13 -20.61 -7.56
N ALA A 185 -0.78 -19.46 -7.49
CA ALA A 185 -1.95 -19.24 -6.63
C ALA A 185 -3.06 -18.45 -7.36
N PRO A 186 -3.66 -19.00 -8.42
CA PRO A 186 -4.59 -18.29 -9.30
C PRO A 186 -5.87 -17.83 -8.60
N ALA A 187 -6.14 -18.38 -7.44
CA ALA A 187 -7.25 -17.98 -6.61
C ALA A 187 -6.92 -16.83 -5.64
N VAL A 188 -5.67 -16.36 -5.55
CA VAL A 188 -5.24 -15.22 -4.75
C VAL A 188 -5.25 -13.96 -5.62
N SER A 189 -5.79 -12.85 -5.11
CA SER A 189 -5.73 -11.55 -5.81
C SER A 189 -4.30 -11.01 -5.79
N VAL A 190 -3.62 -10.99 -6.93
CA VAL A 190 -2.24 -10.52 -7.03
C VAL A 190 -2.20 -9.06 -7.49
N PHE A 191 -1.48 -8.23 -6.73
CA PHE A 191 -1.32 -6.81 -6.96
C PHE A 191 0.16 -6.45 -7.13
N PRO A 192 0.63 -6.04 -8.31
CA PRO A 192 1.90 -5.34 -8.43
C PRO A 192 1.98 -4.13 -7.50
N GLY A 193 3.15 -3.87 -6.93
CA GLY A 193 3.44 -2.75 -6.03
C GLY A 193 3.66 -1.42 -6.75
N SER A 194 3.44 -1.39 -8.05
CA SER A 194 3.55 -0.20 -8.89
C SER A 194 2.53 -0.26 -10.03
N GLU A 195 1.90 0.88 -10.34
CA GLU A 195 1.05 1.03 -11.52
C GLU A 195 1.81 0.85 -12.83
N SER A 196 3.14 0.90 -12.81
CA SER A 196 3.95 0.59 -14.00
C SER A 196 3.70 -0.82 -14.53
N PHE A 197 3.23 -1.73 -13.67
CA PHE A 197 2.82 -3.09 -14.03
C PHE A 197 1.30 -3.30 -14.05
N LEU A 198 0.49 -2.23 -13.94
CA LEU A 198 -0.96 -2.37 -13.84
C LEU A 198 -1.55 -3.08 -15.08
N SER A 199 -1.30 -2.55 -16.27
CA SER A 199 -1.82 -3.11 -17.52
C SER A 199 -1.31 -4.52 -17.77
N GLN A 200 -0.02 -4.75 -17.60
CA GLN A 200 0.59 -6.06 -17.73
C GLN A 200 0.03 -7.05 -16.69
N GLY A 201 -0.19 -6.58 -15.47
CA GLY A 201 -0.80 -7.35 -14.39
C GLY A 201 -2.21 -7.79 -14.72
N LEU A 202 -3.07 -6.86 -15.16
CA LEU A 202 -4.45 -7.16 -15.54
C LEU A 202 -4.54 -8.16 -16.69
N ILE A 203 -3.69 -8.04 -17.72
CA ILE A 203 -3.62 -8.99 -18.84
C ILE A 203 -3.24 -10.39 -18.35
N ALA A 204 -2.35 -10.49 -17.36
CA ALA A 204 -1.90 -11.76 -16.80
C ALA A 204 -2.88 -12.37 -15.77
N GLY A 205 -3.99 -11.72 -15.44
CA GLY A 205 -4.96 -12.18 -14.45
C GLY A 205 -4.75 -11.62 -13.05
N GLY A 206 -3.93 -10.57 -12.90
CA GLY A 206 -3.80 -9.80 -11.66
C GLY A 206 -5.06 -9.00 -11.32
N ALA A 207 -5.16 -8.54 -10.08
CA ALA A 207 -6.38 -7.96 -9.54
C ALA A 207 -6.41 -6.41 -9.56
N GLY A 208 -5.31 -5.76 -9.91
CA GLY A 208 -5.15 -4.31 -9.88
C GLY A 208 -3.74 -3.92 -9.47
N CYS A 209 -3.56 -2.85 -8.69
CA CYS A 209 -2.26 -2.48 -8.11
C CYS A 209 -2.38 -1.88 -6.70
N ILE A 210 -1.30 -1.99 -5.92
CA ILE A 210 -1.13 -1.29 -4.63
C ILE A 210 0.07 -0.36 -4.79
N SER A 211 -0.14 0.87 -5.23
CA SER A 211 0.93 1.75 -5.67
C SER A 211 1.00 3.08 -4.92
N ALA A 212 2.24 3.50 -4.61
CA ALA A 212 2.50 4.71 -3.85
C ALA A 212 1.92 5.98 -4.49
N THR A 213 2.02 6.11 -5.80
CA THR A 213 1.51 7.29 -6.54
C THR A 213 -0.01 7.38 -6.64
N VAL A 214 -0.76 6.37 -6.17
CA VAL A 214 -2.21 6.51 -5.93
C VAL A 214 -2.49 7.65 -4.93
N ASN A 215 -1.56 7.98 -4.04
CA ASN A 215 -1.66 9.17 -3.18
C ASN A 215 -1.78 10.49 -3.94
N LEU A 216 -1.31 10.55 -5.19
CA LEU A 216 -1.28 11.75 -6.02
C LEU A 216 -2.15 11.63 -7.28
N ASN A 217 -2.21 10.44 -7.86
CA ASN A 217 -2.73 10.24 -9.22
C ASN A 217 -3.82 9.15 -9.30
N ALA A 218 -4.63 9.03 -8.23
CA ALA A 218 -5.63 7.97 -8.13
C ALA A 218 -6.62 8.00 -9.31
N ALA A 219 -7.10 9.17 -9.73
CA ALA A 219 -8.10 9.28 -10.80
C ALA A 219 -7.58 8.75 -12.15
N ALA A 220 -6.34 9.07 -12.53
CA ALA A 220 -5.76 8.58 -13.77
C ALA A 220 -5.48 7.07 -13.72
N ILE A 221 -4.93 6.56 -12.59
CA ILE A 221 -4.69 5.13 -12.40
C ILE A 221 -6.02 4.36 -12.40
N ARG A 222 -7.06 4.93 -11.77
CA ARG A 222 -8.42 4.38 -11.77
C ARG A 222 -9.00 4.32 -13.19
N ALA A 223 -8.84 5.36 -13.99
CA ALA A 223 -9.31 5.38 -15.36
C ALA A 223 -8.68 4.28 -16.23
N VAL A 224 -7.36 4.04 -16.05
CA VAL A 224 -6.67 2.93 -16.73
C VAL A 224 -7.22 1.58 -16.27
N TYR A 225 -7.38 1.38 -14.96
CA TYR A 225 -7.95 0.14 -14.42
C TYR A 225 -9.35 -0.13 -14.97
N ASP A 226 -10.27 0.83 -14.88
CA ASP A 226 -11.66 0.69 -15.35
C ASP A 226 -11.73 0.53 -16.87
N GLY A 227 -10.86 1.23 -17.60
CA GLY A 227 -10.77 1.13 -19.06
C GLY A 227 -10.37 -0.27 -19.51
N MET A 228 -9.29 -0.80 -18.95
CA MET A 228 -8.79 -2.13 -19.29
C MET A 228 -9.75 -3.25 -18.89
N THR A 229 -10.30 -3.17 -17.68
CA THR A 229 -11.30 -4.16 -17.23
C THR A 229 -12.60 -4.10 -18.02
N GLY A 230 -12.92 -2.92 -18.60
CA GLY A 230 -14.01 -2.71 -19.54
C GLY A 230 -13.67 -3.03 -21.00
N GLY A 231 -12.48 -3.56 -21.29
CA GLY A 231 -12.05 -3.95 -22.63
C GLY A 231 -11.67 -2.79 -23.55
N ARG A 232 -11.40 -1.59 -23.00
CA ARG A 232 -10.96 -0.43 -23.78
C ARG A 232 -9.44 -0.44 -23.99
N ASP A 233 -8.98 0.10 -25.11
CA ASP A 233 -7.56 0.43 -25.30
C ASP A 233 -7.20 1.64 -24.44
N MET A 234 -6.24 1.44 -23.52
CA MET A 234 -5.75 2.44 -22.58
C MET A 234 -4.24 2.69 -22.75
N THR A 235 -3.70 2.40 -23.94
CA THR A 235 -2.24 2.46 -24.20
C THR A 235 -1.65 3.85 -23.90
N ALA A 236 -2.34 4.92 -24.29
CA ALA A 236 -1.86 6.29 -24.07
C ALA A 236 -1.93 6.69 -22.59
N GLU A 237 -3.03 6.37 -21.90
CA GLU A 237 -3.24 6.66 -20.48
C GLU A 237 -2.31 5.81 -19.60
N ASP A 238 -2.07 4.55 -19.96
CA ASP A 238 -1.10 3.68 -19.30
C ASP A 238 0.32 4.22 -19.40
N ALA A 239 0.71 4.72 -20.58
CA ALA A 239 1.99 5.39 -20.75
C ALA A 239 2.10 6.67 -19.91
N ALA A 240 1.03 7.45 -19.78
CA ALA A 240 1.00 8.66 -18.98
C ALA A 240 1.15 8.40 -17.48
N ILE A 241 0.47 7.39 -16.92
CA ILE A 241 0.64 7.04 -15.50
C ILE A 241 2.04 6.49 -15.21
N LYS A 242 2.66 5.77 -16.16
CA LYS A 242 4.04 5.28 -16.05
C LYS A 242 5.06 6.41 -16.04
N ASP A 243 4.88 7.41 -16.92
CA ASP A 243 5.73 8.61 -16.94
C ASP A 243 5.61 9.41 -15.64
N PHE A 244 4.37 9.63 -15.16
CA PHE A 244 4.12 10.27 -13.86
C PHE A 244 4.88 9.53 -12.74
N ARG A 245 4.73 8.20 -12.68
CA ARG A 245 5.41 7.36 -11.69
C ARG A 245 6.92 7.48 -11.77
N ALA A 246 7.50 7.45 -12.96
CA ALA A 246 8.95 7.53 -13.16
C ALA A 246 9.51 8.87 -12.63
N LYS A 247 8.85 9.99 -12.89
CA LYS A 247 9.21 11.32 -12.40
C LYS A 247 9.16 11.38 -10.88
N VAL A 248 8.07 10.92 -10.26
CA VAL A 248 7.93 10.87 -8.80
C VAL A 248 9.01 9.98 -8.16
N GLN A 249 9.31 8.84 -8.77
CA GLN A 249 10.32 7.93 -8.25
C GLN A 249 11.73 8.53 -8.31
N LYS A 250 12.06 9.25 -9.37
CA LYS A 250 13.33 9.97 -9.53
C LYS A 250 13.49 11.07 -8.46
N ALA A 251 12.40 11.70 -8.06
CA ALA A 251 12.38 12.71 -6.98
C ALA A 251 12.43 12.12 -5.56
N GLY A 252 12.64 10.79 -5.39
CA GLY A 252 12.73 10.15 -4.07
C GLY A 252 11.36 9.76 -3.51
N LEU A 253 10.62 9.00 -4.24
CA LEU A 253 9.26 8.47 -4.04
C LEU A 253 8.48 9.05 -2.83
N ILE A 254 8.80 8.66 -1.57
CA ILE A 254 8.06 9.11 -0.37
C ILE A 254 8.33 10.60 -0.12
N GLY A 255 9.59 11.02 -0.03
CA GLY A 255 9.97 12.41 0.17
C GLY A 255 9.48 13.32 -0.95
N GLY A 256 9.64 12.91 -2.21
CA GLY A 256 9.15 13.65 -3.37
C GLY A 256 7.63 13.83 -3.39
N MET A 257 6.87 12.79 -3.06
CA MET A 257 5.42 12.90 -2.93
C MET A 257 5.02 13.87 -1.83
N LYS A 258 5.64 13.76 -0.64
CA LYS A 258 5.36 14.66 0.49
C LYS A 258 5.77 16.10 0.19
N ALA A 259 6.92 16.32 -0.46
CA ALA A 259 7.32 17.65 -0.92
C ALA A 259 6.32 18.26 -1.90
N LEU A 260 5.86 17.47 -2.88
CA LEU A 260 4.82 17.93 -3.82
C LEU A 260 3.50 18.23 -3.10
N MET A 261 3.10 17.43 -2.13
CA MET A 261 1.91 17.69 -1.32
C MET A 261 2.05 18.99 -0.52
N ALA A 262 3.22 19.30 0.04
CA ALA A 262 3.47 20.55 0.74
C ALA A 262 3.27 21.77 -0.20
N VAL A 263 3.83 21.71 -1.40
CA VAL A 263 3.70 22.78 -2.39
C VAL A 263 2.25 22.94 -2.86
N THR A 264 1.57 21.84 -3.17
CA THR A 264 0.23 21.90 -3.79
C THR A 264 -0.88 22.18 -2.79
N SER A 265 -0.72 21.84 -1.51
CA SER A 265 -1.68 22.14 -0.44
C SER A 265 -1.34 23.41 0.34
N GLY A 266 -0.10 23.91 0.25
CA GLY A 266 0.38 25.02 1.08
C GLY A 266 0.64 24.63 2.54
N ASP A 267 0.56 23.35 2.91
CA ASP A 267 0.77 22.89 4.28
C ASP A 267 2.16 22.30 4.48
N PRO A 268 3.08 22.99 5.20
CA PRO A 268 4.46 22.56 5.36
C PRO A 268 4.61 21.29 6.22
N ARG A 269 3.59 20.84 6.95
CA ARG A 269 3.63 19.59 7.73
C ARG A 269 3.89 18.37 6.84
N TRP A 270 3.52 18.43 5.56
CA TRP A 270 3.88 17.41 4.59
C TRP A 270 5.39 17.23 4.37
N LEU A 271 6.22 18.22 4.72
CA LEU A 271 7.68 18.10 4.61
C LEU A 271 8.30 17.18 5.68
N SER A 272 7.57 16.93 6.78
CA SER A 272 8.05 16.11 7.89
C SER A 272 8.01 14.63 7.53
N LEU A 273 9.16 13.94 7.65
CA LEU A 273 9.28 12.49 7.57
C LEU A 273 9.79 11.94 8.91
N ALA A 274 9.35 10.74 9.24
CA ALA A 274 9.84 10.08 10.46
C ALA A 274 11.28 9.54 10.27
N PRO A 275 12.15 9.63 11.27
CA PRO A 275 13.48 9.01 11.22
C PRO A 275 13.39 7.51 10.88
N PRO A 276 14.31 6.95 10.11
CA PRO A 276 15.59 7.53 9.68
C PRO A 276 15.54 8.37 8.39
N HIS A 277 14.36 8.66 7.86
CA HIS A 277 14.23 9.52 6.68
C HIS A 277 14.64 10.97 7.03
N LEU A 278 15.19 11.67 6.03
CA LEU A 278 15.38 13.11 6.11
C LEU A 278 14.08 13.82 5.70
N ASN A 279 13.80 14.95 6.33
CA ASN A 279 12.70 15.80 5.93
C ASN A 279 12.86 16.26 4.48
N ALA A 280 11.74 16.33 3.78
CA ALA A 280 11.67 16.89 2.43
C ALA A 280 11.77 18.43 2.47
N THR A 281 11.97 19.05 1.32
CA THR A 281 12.08 20.50 1.16
C THR A 281 11.05 21.03 0.17
N MET A 282 10.66 22.31 0.33
CA MET A 282 9.79 22.98 -0.65
C MET A 282 10.41 22.98 -2.04
N ALA A 283 11.72 23.21 -2.15
CA ALA A 283 12.44 23.25 -3.42
C ALA A 283 12.34 21.91 -4.19
N GLU A 284 12.37 20.77 -3.50
CA GLU A 284 12.17 19.44 -4.11
C GLU A 284 10.75 19.30 -4.65
N GLY A 285 9.76 19.80 -3.91
CA GLY A 285 8.35 19.79 -4.34
C GLY A 285 8.11 20.68 -5.55
N GLU A 286 8.66 21.90 -5.56
CA GLU A 286 8.59 22.84 -6.68
C GLU A 286 9.24 22.25 -7.94
N ALA A 287 10.43 21.66 -7.80
CA ALA A 287 11.12 21.01 -8.91
C ALA A 287 10.28 19.85 -9.49
N LEU A 288 9.69 19.02 -8.65
CA LEU A 288 8.82 17.93 -9.10
C LEU A 288 7.53 18.46 -9.74
N GLN A 289 6.93 19.54 -9.21
CA GLN A 289 5.75 20.16 -9.80
C GLN A 289 6.04 20.67 -11.23
N VAL A 290 7.19 21.30 -11.43
CA VAL A 290 7.64 21.75 -12.76
C VAL A 290 7.85 20.55 -13.69
N GLU A 291 8.51 19.47 -13.22
CA GLU A 291 8.75 18.28 -14.04
C GLU A 291 7.46 17.55 -14.45
N LEU A 292 6.46 17.55 -13.59
CA LEU A 292 5.13 16.96 -13.86
C LEU A 292 4.27 17.87 -14.75
N GLY A 293 4.45 19.19 -14.70
CA GLY A 293 3.71 20.16 -15.48
C GLY A 293 2.19 20.02 -15.31
N ALA A 294 1.45 19.95 -16.42
CA ALA A 294 -0.01 19.84 -16.40
C ALA A 294 -0.53 18.58 -15.66
N ALA A 295 0.26 17.53 -15.56
CA ALA A 295 -0.12 16.32 -14.84
C ALA A 295 -0.28 16.53 -13.32
N ALA A 296 0.31 17.59 -12.76
CA ALA A 296 0.16 17.97 -11.34
C ALA A 296 -0.97 18.97 -11.08
N ALA A 297 -1.64 19.50 -12.11
CA ALA A 297 -2.63 20.59 -11.95
C ALA A 297 -3.81 20.20 -11.03
N HIS A 298 -4.23 18.95 -11.03
CA HIS A 298 -5.32 18.44 -10.19
C HIS A 298 -4.96 18.33 -8.70
N LEU A 299 -3.68 18.46 -8.35
CA LEU A 299 -3.20 18.37 -6.97
C LEU A 299 -3.33 19.70 -6.20
N VAL A 300 -3.46 20.82 -6.90
CA VAL A 300 -3.65 22.13 -6.28
C VAL A 300 -4.99 22.11 -5.55
N ARG A 301 -4.96 22.16 -4.24
CA ARG A 301 -6.14 22.17 -3.37
C ARG A 301 -6.39 23.61 -2.93
N SER A 302 -7.52 24.16 -3.35
CA SER A 302 -8.02 25.48 -2.88
C SER A 302 -8.56 25.38 -1.46
#